data_0b39d570a8f512565c2811a12c67821e
#
_entry.id   0b39d570a8f512565c2811a12c67821e
#
_cell.length_a   1.000
_cell.length_b   1.000
_cell.length_c   1.000
_cell.angle_alpha   90.00
_cell.angle_beta   90.00
_cell.angle_gamma   90.00
#
_symmetry.space_group_name_H-M   'P 1'
#
loop_
_entity.id
_entity.type
_entity.pdbx_description
1 polymer ?
#
loop_
_entity_poly.entity_id
_entity_poly.type
_entity_poly.pdbx_seq_one_letter_code
_entity_poly.pdbx_strand_id
1 'polypeptide(L)'
;VQAAAMHDAAKNLPLTAPELAGFTPPEEVPAPVLHQFSGAYLAEHTFGVQDAEVLDAIRYHTTGRPNMGTAEKIVFLADMLEAGRDFPHVKKLRACLAEESLDECMYRCLKHQLRYLKAGRGALCPLTVQAYEYYARLHGANKRK
;
A
#
# COMPACT_ATOMS: atom_id res chain seq x y z
N VAL A 1 11.08 -9.31 -3.99
CA VAL A 1 10.42 -10.63 -4.02
C VAL A 1 9.83 -10.99 -2.67
N GLN A 2 10.61 -10.91 -1.57
CA GLN A 2 10.15 -11.34 -0.23
C GLN A 2 8.93 -10.56 0.27
N ALA A 3 8.94 -9.22 0.17
CA ALA A 3 7.80 -8.39 0.57
C ALA A 3 6.54 -8.74 -0.24
N ALA A 4 6.66 -8.95 -1.55
CA ALA A 4 5.53 -9.32 -2.39
C ALA A 4 4.94 -10.69 -2.01
N ALA A 5 5.77 -11.64 -1.57
CA ALA A 5 5.30 -12.94 -1.10
C ALA A 5 4.58 -12.88 0.25
N MET A 6 4.88 -11.88 1.08
CA MET A 6 4.43 -11.80 2.47
C MET A 6 3.40 -10.68 2.73
N HIS A 7 3.13 -9.80 1.77
CA HIS A 7 2.30 -8.61 2.01
C HIS A 7 0.91 -8.93 2.59
N ASP A 8 0.29 -10.02 2.16
CA ASP A 8 -1.03 -10.48 2.60
C ASP A 8 -0.97 -11.61 3.65
N ALA A 9 0.19 -11.93 4.24
CA ALA A 9 0.36 -13.06 5.15
C ALA A 9 -0.58 -13.02 6.37
N ALA A 10 -0.94 -11.84 6.86
CA ALA A 10 -1.86 -11.66 7.99
C ALA A 10 -3.30 -11.29 7.58
N LYS A 11 -3.65 -11.25 6.30
CA LYS A 11 -4.94 -10.75 5.81
C LYS A 11 -6.15 -11.46 6.42
N ASN A 12 -6.04 -12.77 6.62
CA ASN A 12 -7.11 -13.59 7.19
C ASN A 12 -6.77 -14.06 8.62
N LEU A 13 -5.70 -13.55 9.23
CA LEU A 13 -5.30 -13.93 10.56
C LEU A 13 -6.02 -13.03 11.58
N PRO A 14 -6.79 -13.60 12.53
CA PRO A 14 -7.45 -12.79 13.55
C PRO A 14 -6.41 -12.15 14.48
N LEU A 15 -6.70 -10.96 15.00
CA LEU A 15 -5.79 -10.26 15.93
C LEU A 15 -5.55 -11.02 17.23
N THR A 16 -6.41 -11.99 17.55
CA THR A 16 -6.27 -12.89 18.70
C THR A 16 -5.36 -14.08 18.46
N ALA A 17 -4.82 -14.21 17.23
CA ALA A 17 -3.91 -15.31 16.91
C ALA A 17 -2.64 -15.25 17.76
N PRO A 18 -2.12 -16.41 18.23
CA PRO A 18 -0.90 -16.45 19.03
C PRO A 18 0.31 -15.78 18.37
N GLU A 19 0.41 -15.84 17.06
CA GLU A 19 1.47 -15.24 16.25
C GLU A 19 1.48 -13.70 16.31
N LEU A 20 0.35 -13.11 16.70
CA LEU A 20 0.18 -11.66 16.88
C LEU A 20 0.19 -11.26 18.35
N ALA A 21 0.56 -12.16 19.27
CA ALA A 21 0.72 -11.81 20.68
C ALA A 21 1.76 -10.69 20.83
N GLY A 22 1.34 -9.56 21.41
CA GLY A 22 2.18 -8.36 21.53
C GLY A 22 2.04 -7.35 20.38
N PHE A 23 1.32 -7.67 19.29
CA PHE A 23 0.98 -6.68 18.28
C PHE A 23 -0.03 -5.67 18.84
N THR A 24 0.29 -4.39 18.70
CA THR A 24 -0.63 -3.29 19.04
C THR A 24 -1.07 -2.60 17.75
N PRO A 25 -2.36 -2.65 17.40
CA PRO A 25 -2.87 -1.94 16.22
C PRO A 25 -2.60 -0.44 16.32
N PRO A 26 -2.12 0.21 15.25
CA PRO A 26 -2.03 1.67 15.22
C PRO A 26 -3.39 2.31 15.39
N GLU A 27 -3.44 3.47 16.05
CA GLU A 27 -4.64 4.28 16.14
C GLU A 27 -5.07 4.80 14.75
N GLU A 28 -6.36 5.06 14.57
CA GLU A 28 -6.95 5.60 13.34
C GLU A 28 -6.77 4.74 12.07
N VAL A 29 -6.39 3.47 12.22
CA VAL A 29 -6.28 2.55 11.10
C VAL A 29 -7.56 1.72 10.97
N PRO A 30 -8.29 1.85 9.84
CA PRO A 30 -9.49 1.06 9.61
C PRO A 30 -9.21 -0.44 9.52
N ALA A 31 -10.12 -1.26 10.05
CA ALA A 31 -9.98 -2.72 10.08
C ALA A 31 -9.60 -3.36 8.71
N PRO A 32 -10.17 -2.94 7.56
CA PRO A 32 -9.83 -3.54 6.26
C PRO A 32 -8.37 -3.42 5.85
N VAL A 33 -7.63 -2.41 6.36
CA VAL A 33 -6.22 -2.21 6.02
C VAL A 33 -5.25 -2.57 7.16
N LEU A 34 -5.78 -3.04 8.29
CA LEU A 34 -4.98 -3.38 9.46
C LEU A 34 -3.99 -4.52 9.19
N HIS A 35 -4.32 -5.43 8.27
CA HIS A 35 -3.48 -6.57 7.89
C HIS A 35 -2.08 -6.18 7.39
N GLN A 36 -1.90 -4.98 6.85
CA GLN A 36 -0.58 -4.50 6.42
C GLN A 36 0.37 -4.30 7.61
N PHE A 37 -0.14 -3.84 8.75
CA PHE A 37 0.64 -3.65 9.98
C PHE A 37 0.86 -4.97 10.72
N SER A 38 -0.18 -5.77 10.91
CA SER A 38 -0.05 -7.09 11.51
C SER A 38 0.78 -8.04 10.64
N GLY A 39 0.75 -7.88 9.31
CA GLY A 39 1.60 -8.61 8.37
C GLY A 39 3.08 -8.25 8.51
N ALA A 40 3.41 -6.98 8.66
CA ALA A 40 4.78 -6.56 8.93
C ALA A 40 5.28 -7.07 10.30
N TYR A 41 4.44 -7.01 11.33
CA TYR A 41 4.74 -7.60 12.64
C TYR A 41 5.01 -9.11 12.55
N LEU A 42 4.14 -9.85 11.85
CA LEU A 42 4.29 -11.28 11.61
C LEU A 42 5.59 -11.60 10.86
N ALA A 43 5.91 -10.83 9.82
CA ALA A 43 7.14 -10.98 9.05
C ALA A 43 8.39 -10.84 9.93
N GLU A 44 8.41 -9.83 10.80
CA GLU A 44 9.52 -9.57 11.70
C GLU A 44 9.65 -10.62 12.81
N HIS A 45 8.55 -10.90 13.54
CA HIS A 45 8.59 -11.68 14.77
C HIS A 45 8.47 -13.19 14.56
N THR A 46 7.75 -13.63 13.53
CA THR A 46 7.55 -15.05 13.23
C THR A 46 8.50 -15.56 12.15
N PHE A 47 8.71 -14.77 11.10
CA PHE A 47 9.56 -15.17 9.97
C PHE A 47 10.97 -14.59 10.00
N GLY A 48 11.32 -13.80 11.01
CA GLY A 48 12.67 -13.30 11.23
C GLY A 48 13.15 -12.29 10.18
N VAL A 49 12.24 -11.60 9.50
CA VAL A 49 12.59 -10.56 8.53
C VAL A 49 13.14 -9.35 9.27
N GLN A 50 14.39 -8.95 8.98
CA GLN A 50 15.07 -7.81 9.60
C GLN A 50 15.30 -6.65 8.63
N ASP A 51 15.08 -6.86 7.33
CA ASP A 51 15.24 -5.83 6.32
C ASP A 51 14.11 -4.79 6.42
N ALA A 52 14.48 -3.56 6.77
CA ALA A 52 13.54 -2.46 6.95
C ALA A 52 12.78 -2.12 5.67
N GLU A 53 13.42 -2.22 4.48
CA GLU A 53 12.73 -1.98 3.20
C GLU A 53 11.65 -3.02 2.93
N VAL A 54 11.93 -4.30 3.28
CA VAL A 54 10.95 -5.38 3.15
C VAL A 54 9.78 -5.17 4.11
N LEU A 55 10.07 -4.86 5.37
CA LEU A 55 9.04 -4.60 6.39
C LEU A 55 8.17 -3.39 6.03
N ASP A 56 8.75 -2.30 5.55
CA ASP A 56 8.01 -1.11 5.14
C ASP A 56 7.18 -1.37 3.87
N ALA A 57 7.70 -2.14 2.92
CA ALA A 57 6.93 -2.55 1.75
C ALA A 57 5.68 -3.38 2.14
N ILE A 58 5.76 -4.23 3.15
CA ILE A 58 4.60 -4.94 3.72
C ILE A 58 3.68 -3.96 4.46
N ARG A 59 4.24 -3.11 5.31
CA ARG A 59 3.52 -2.20 6.21
C ARG A 59 2.66 -1.16 5.49
N TYR A 60 3.03 -0.78 4.28
CA TYR A 60 2.36 0.28 3.53
C TYR A 60 1.79 -0.15 2.17
N HIS A 61 1.67 -1.47 1.92
CA HIS A 61 1.25 -1.97 0.61
C HIS A 61 -0.20 -1.63 0.21
N THR A 62 -1.07 -1.37 1.18
CA THR A 62 -2.49 -1.06 0.91
C THR A 62 -2.78 0.43 0.96
N THR A 63 -2.27 1.13 1.96
CA THR A 63 -2.55 2.56 2.16
C THR A 63 -1.60 3.48 1.41
N GLY A 64 -0.37 3.03 1.19
CA GLY A 64 0.75 3.90 0.91
C GLY A 64 1.13 4.78 2.10
N ARG A 65 2.15 5.59 1.91
CA ARG A 65 2.58 6.68 2.81
C ARG A 65 3.31 7.77 2.00
N PRO A 66 3.55 8.96 2.55
CA PRO A 66 4.45 9.94 1.93
C PRO A 66 5.87 9.36 1.73
N ASN A 67 6.51 9.77 0.65
CA ASN A 67 7.93 9.47 0.37
C ASN A 67 8.31 7.98 0.43
N MET A 68 7.53 7.13 -0.22
CA MET A 68 7.81 5.68 -0.28
C MET A 68 9.11 5.38 -1.02
N GLY A 69 9.87 4.40 -0.52
CA GLY A 69 11.00 3.81 -1.22
C GLY A 69 10.59 3.03 -2.47
N THR A 70 11.57 2.67 -3.30
CA THR A 70 11.30 1.94 -4.57
C THR A 70 10.60 0.59 -4.32
N ALA A 71 11.06 -0.19 -3.34
CA ALA A 71 10.45 -1.47 -3.00
C ALA A 71 9.00 -1.32 -2.54
N GLU A 72 8.70 -0.32 -1.71
CA GLU A 72 7.35 -0.01 -1.25
C GLU A 72 6.41 0.32 -2.42
N LYS A 73 6.85 1.19 -3.35
CA LYS A 73 6.07 1.55 -4.55
C LYS A 73 5.80 0.34 -5.44
N ILE A 74 6.80 -0.51 -5.65
CA ILE A 74 6.66 -1.71 -6.47
C ILE A 74 5.62 -2.66 -5.87
N VAL A 75 5.67 -2.93 -4.56
CA VAL A 75 4.71 -3.84 -3.91
C VAL A 75 3.30 -3.25 -3.92
N PHE A 76 3.15 -1.97 -3.61
CA PHE A 76 1.86 -1.27 -3.68
C PHE A 76 1.23 -1.34 -5.08
N LEU A 77 2.02 -1.01 -6.11
CA LEU A 77 1.54 -1.00 -7.51
C LEU A 77 1.26 -2.41 -8.02
N ALA A 78 2.10 -3.40 -7.66
CA ALA A 78 1.92 -4.78 -8.07
C ALA A 78 0.64 -5.39 -7.49
N ASP A 79 0.34 -5.15 -6.21
CA ASP A 79 -0.91 -5.61 -5.58
C ASP A 79 -2.13 -4.92 -6.20
N MET A 80 -2.08 -3.59 -6.33
CA MET A 80 -3.21 -2.83 -6.86
C MET A 80 -3.52 -3.16 -8.33
N LEU A 81 -2.49 -3.45 -9.13
CA LEU A 81 -2.58 -3.60 -10.58
C LEU A 81 -2.42 -5.05 -11.05
N GLU A 82 -2.43 -6.03 -10.15
CA GLU A 82 -2.31 -7.45 -10.51
C GLU A 82 -3.29 -7.87 -11.62
N ALA A 83 -2.95 -8.91 -12.36
CA ALA A 83 -3.71 -9.32 -13.56
C ALA A 83 -5.18 -9.68 -13.25
N GLY A 84 -5.44 -10.20 -12.05
CA GLY A 84 -6.79 -10.57 -11.58
C GLY A 84 -7.68 -9.40 -11.20
N ARG A 85 -7.13 -8.19 -11.05
CA ARG A 85 -7.92 -7.00 -10.71
C ARG A 85 -8.69 -6.51 -11.93
N ASP A 86 -10.00 -6.31 -11.77
CA ASP A 86 -10.87 -5.72 -12.78
C ASP A 86 -11.70 -4.61 -12.15
N PHE A 87 -11.36 -3.37 -12.48
CA PHE A 87 -12.07 -2.17 -12.05
C PHE A 87 -11.94 -1.06 -13.12
N PRO A 88 -12.84 -0.04 -13.11
CA PRO A 88 -12.78 1.03 -14.09
C PRO A 88 -11.39 1.67 -14.19
N HIS A 89 -10.88 1.80 -15.42
CA HIS A 89 -9.57 2.39 -15.74
C HIS A 89 -8.33 1.56 -15.36
N VAL A 90 -8.45 0.33 -14.86
CA VAL A 90 -7.29 -0.52 -14.50
C VAL A 90 -6.30 -0.69 -15.66
N LYS A 91 -6.79 -0.84 -16.89
CA LYS A 91 -5.95 -0.96 -18.10
C LYS A 91 -5.07 0.29 -18.32
N LYS A 92 -5.63 1.50 -18.09
CA LYS A 92 -4.88 2.76 -18.18
C LYS A 92 -3.84 2.90 -17.07
N LEU A 93 -4.17 2.43 -15.87
CA LEU A 93 -3.23 2.42 -14.76
C LEU A 93 -2.09 1.42 -14.98
N ARG A 94 -2.36 0.25 -15.57
CA ARG A 94 -1.31 -0.69 -15.97
C ARG A 94 -0.39 -0.14 -17.06
N ALA A 95 -0.93 0.56 -18.05
CA ALA A 95 -0.13 1.22 -19.09
C ALA A 95 0.86 2.24 -18.50
N CYS A 96 0.47 2.93 -17.42
CA CYS A 96 1.35 3.86 -16.71
C CYS A 96 2.69 3.24 -16.30
N LEU A 97 2.71 1.95 -15.92
CA LEU A 97 3.94 1.26 -15.49
C LEU A 97 4.98 1.12 -16.62
N ALA A 98 4.55 1.13 -17.87
CA ALA A 98 5.45 1.05 -19.02
C ALA A 98 5.89 2.43 -19.55
N GLU A 99 5.11 3.47 -19.28
CA GLU A 99 5.25 4.77 -19.94
C GLU A 99 5.74 5.88 -19.00
N GLU A 100 5.57 5.72 -17.68
CA GLU A 100 5.75 6.79 -16.72
C GLU A 100 6.69 6.39 -15.57
N SER A 101 7.06 7.36 -14.75
CA SER A 101 7.82 7.09 -13.51
C SER A 101 6.94 6.40 -12.45
N LEU A 102 7.58 5.70 -11.49
CA LEU A 102 6.88 5.10 -10.36
C LEU A 102 6.10 6.15 -9.55
N ASP A 103 6.62 7.36 -9.41
CA ASP A 103 5.93 8.45 -8.68
C ASP A 103 4.67 8.91 -9.39
N GLU A 104 4.69 8.98 -10.72
CA GLU A 104 3.50 9.28 -11.51
C GLU A 104 2.46 8.16 -11.43
N CYS A 105 2.90 6.89 -11.47
CA CYS A 105 2.03 5.74 -11.29
C CYS A 105 1.40 5.73 -9.88
N MET A 106 2.19 6.03 -8.84
CA MET A 106 1.69 6.19 -7.47
C MET A 106 0.61 7.28 -7.39
N TYR A 107 0.86 8.46 -7.97
CA TYR A 107 -0.13 9.53 -8.02
C TYR A 107 -1.44 9.08 -8.65
N ARG A 108 -1.39 8.44 -9.82
CA ARG A 108 -2.59 7.99 -10.55
C ARG A 108 -3.36 6.92 -9.80
N CYS A 109 -2.64 5.95 -9.24
CA CYS A 109 -3.24 4.86 -8.46
C CYS A 109 -3.87 5.36 -7.17
N LEU A 110 -3.18 6.19 -6.39
CA LEU A 110 -3.71 6.80 -5.17
C LEU A 110 -4.92 7.71 -5.45
N LYS A 111 -4.90 8.47 -6.54
CA LYS A 111 -6.03 9.28 -6.98
C LYS A 111 -7.27 8.42 -7.28
N HIS A 112 -7.08 7.28 -7.95
CA HIS A 112 -8.15 6.32 -8.21
C HIS A 112 -8.69 5.71 -6.91
N GLN A 113 -7.79 5.21 -6.05
CA GLN A 113 -8.14 4.61 -4.76
C GLN A 113 -8.91 5.60 -3.87
N LEU A 114 -8.44 6.85 -3.78
CA LEU A 114 -9.08 7.87 -2.96
C LEU A 114 -10.50 8.22 -3.46
N ARG A 115 -10.71 8.27 -4.78
CA ARG A 115 -12.06 8.45 -5.35
C ARG A 115 -12.99 7.30 -5.00
N TYR A 116 -12.49 6.07 -5.08
CA TYR A 116 -13.23 4.88 -4.72
C TYR A 116 -13.65 4.90 -3.24
N LEU A 117 -12.72 5.21 -2.34
CA LEU A 117 -12.97 5.28 -0.90
C LEU A 117 -13.92 6.43 -0.53
N LYS A 118 -13.76 7.62 -1.13
CA LYS A 118 -14.65 8.76 -0.91
C LYS A 118 -16.07 8.53 -1.44
N ALA A 119 -16.27 7.62 -2.37
CA ALA A 119 -17.59 7.18 -2.82
C ALA A 119 -18.28 6.20 -1.86
N GLY A 120 -17.73 6.00 -0.64
CA GLY A 120 -18.29 5.11 0.38
C GLY A 120 -18.08 3.61 0.13
N ARG A 121 -17.15 3.25 -0.76
CA ARG A 121 -16.87 1.86 -1.14
C ARG A 121 -15.75 1.22 -0.34
N GLY A 122 -15.41 1.80 0.81
CA GLY A 122 -14.37 1.32 1.72
C GLY A 122 -14.08 2.33 2.83
N ALA A 123 -13.22 1.94 3.76
CA ALA A 123 -12.81 2.79 4.87
C ALA A 123 -11.62 3.67 4.47
N LEU A 124 -11.76 4.98 4.65
CA LEU A 124 -10.70 5.95 4.36
C LEU A 124 -9.68 5.97 5.50
N CYS A 125 -8.43 5.63 5.19
CA CYS A 125 -7.31 5.73 6.11
C CYS A 125 -6.59 7.07 5.93
N PRO A 126 -6.22 7.80 7.00
CA PRO A 126 -5.45 9.03 6.91
C PRO A 126 -4.15 8.89 6.13
N LEU A 127 -3.46 7.76 6.23
CA LEU A 127 -2.23 7.46 5.47
C LEU A 127 -2.45 7.55 3.96
N THR A 128 -3.58 7.04 3.45
CA THR A 128 -3.91 7.11 2.01
C THR A 128 -4.08 8.55 1.54
N VAL A 129 -4.69 9.40 2.36
CA VAL A 129 -4.84 10.83 2.07
C VAL A 129 -3.47 11.50 2.02
N GLN A 130 -2.63 11.27 3.03
CA GLN A 130 -1.29 11.84 3.13
C GLN A 130 -0.39 11.37 1.96
N ALA A 131 -0.46 10.09 1.61
CA ALA A 131 0.25 9.54 0.45
C ALA A 131 -0.19 10.25 -0.84
N TYR A 132 -1.49 10.36 -1.08
CA TYR A 132 -2.00 11.06 -2.25
C TYR A 132 -1.54 12.51 -2.31
N GLU A 133 -1.61 13.26 -1.22
CA GLU A 133 -1.18 14.65 -1.17
C GLU A 133 0.31 14.82 -1.49
N TYR A 134 1.14 13.90 -0.99
CA TYR A 134 2.57 13.90 -1.30
C TYR A 134 2.83 13.72 -2.80
N TYR A 135 2.27 12.65 -3.42
CA TYR A 135 2.48 12.36 -4.84
C TYR A 135 1.78 13.37 -5.76
N ALA A 136 0.68 13.98 -5.34
CA ALA A 136 0.03 15.06 -6.07
C ALA A 136 0.91 16.32 -6.14
N ARG A 137 1.65 16.65 -5.07
CA ARG A 137 2.62 17.75 -5.09
C ARG A 137 3.77 17.49 -6.05
N LEU A 138 4.32 16.26 -6.07
CA LEU A 138 5.36 15.87 -7.02
C LEU A 138 4.88 15.96 -8.46
N HIS A 139 3.68 15.44 -8.76
CA HIS A 139 3.05 15.55 -10.07
C HIS A 139 2.89 17.01 -10.53
N GLY A 140 2.42 17.89 -9.65
CA GLY A 140 2.28 19.31 -9.95
C GLY A 140 3.62 20.03 -10.17
N ALA A 141 4.68 19.65 -9.46
CA ALA A 141 6.01 20.21 -9.64
C ALA A 141 6.63 19.79 -10.99
N ASN A 142 6.44 18.55 -11.41
CA ASN A 142 6.98 18.03 -12.68
C ASN A 142 6.31 18.64 -13.91
N LYS A 143 5.05 19.06 -13.82
CA LYS A 143 4.33 19.73 -14.92
C LYS A 143 4.72 21.19 -15.13
N ARG A 144 5.46 21.79 -14.20
CA ARG A 144 5.93 23.20 -14.29
C ARG A 144 7.36 23.34 -14.82
N LYS A 145 8.02 22.24 -15.10
CA LYS A 145 9.33 22.16 -15.78
C LYS A 145 9.15 21.87 -17.27
#